data_475044d23debebfe109cebb767f8035a
#
_entry.id   475044d23debebfe109cebb767f8035a
#
_cell.length_a   1.000
_cell.length_b   1.000
_cell.length_c   1.000
_cell.angle_alpha   90.00
_cell.angle_beta   90.00
_cell.angle_gamma   90.00
#
_symmetry.space_group_name_H-M   'P 1'
#
loop_
_entity.id
_entity.type
_entity.pdbx_description
1 polymer ?
#
loop_
_entity_poly.entity_id
_entity_poly.type
_entity_poly.pdbx_seq_one_letter_code
_entity_poly.pdbx_strand_id
1 'polypeptide(L)'
;MRLGAAIPAVLALAVLVGCGGGDGSGTSGSNLPPAGGGGTLTYALPNLPATLDPLAARGRDAQTVTRQVFEPLIAQLSRPYGGTAQQPGLALSATPSADRTTWMVNLRLGVRFQDGTPFNAAAVLANSRRWQSDPRGRALLPHLFAVDAPRPDQVRFLLEQPVRDFVGRLASPRLGIVSPQALDPQSGQRARFLPDARGAGTGAFQPVAGGPARLEMSRFADWWGSPIGLGPALDGVTFVAAPKPDQRLRLLADGAVQVADPLDAAGLRAAGSDPLLNTVGGPLSGLGMEGSVRGISSARAVPSLSSVWLTRLTG
;
A
#
# COMPACT_ATOMS: atom_id res chain seq x y z
N MET A 1 35.04 35.81 -44.01
CA MET A 1 35.58 36.21 -42.68
C MET A 1 35.46 35.03 -41.76
N ARG A 2 36.60 34.52 -41.34
CA ARG A 2 36.75 33.38 -40.41
C ARG A 2 36.74 33.94 -38.98
N LEU A 3 36.00 33.30 -38.05
CA LEU A 3 36.36 33.35 -36.63
C LEU A 3 36.02 31.98 -36.02
N GLY A 4 37.08 31.33 -35.57
CA GLY A 4 37.01 30.14 -34.77
C GLY A 4 36.75 30.44 -33.31
N ALA A 5 36.14 29.53 -32.60
CA ALA A 5 35.98 29.58 -31.15
C ALA A 5 36.58 28.31 -30.55
N ALA A 6 37.48 28.49 -29.63
CA ALA A 6 38.27 27.51 -28.94
C ALA A 6 37.48 26.80 -27.82
N ILE A 7 37.77 25.50 -27.63
CA ILE A 7 37.29 24.68 -26.53
C ILE A 7 38.33 24.75 -25.39
N PRO A 8 37.97 25.01 -24.13
CA PRO A 8 38.87 24.84 -23.01
C PRO A 8 38.82 23.40 -22.49
N ALA A 9 39.97 22.79 -22.38
CA ALA A 9 40.23 21.55 -21.71
C ALA A 9 40.07 21.70 -20.18
N VAL A 10 39.31 20.81 -19.55
CA VAL A 10 39.21 20.71 -18.08
C VAL A 10 40.17 19.65 -17.59
N LEU A 11 41.09 20.13 -16.78
CA LEU A 11 42.16 19.36 -16.13
C LEU A 11 41.56 18.51 -15.00
N ALA A 12 41.79 17.18 -15.04
CA ALA A 12 41.46 16.28 -13.95
C ALA A 12 42.59 16.31 -12.90
N LEU A 13 42.23 16.71 -11.68
CA LEU A 13 43.12 16.69 -10.54
C LEU A 13 42.86 15.42 -9.71
N ALA A 14 43.76 14.47 -9.75
CA ALA A 14 43.77 13.29 -8.88
C ALA A 14 44.40 13.66 -7.54
N VAL A 15 43.63 13.53 -6.47
CA VAL A 15 44.14 13.63 -5.08
C VAL A 15 44.26 12.22 -4.50
N LEU A 16 45.50 11.76 -4.36
CA LEU A 16 45.89 10.64 -3.53
C LEU A 16 45.94 11.12 -2.06
N VAL A 17 45.14 10.53 -1.17
CA VAL A 17 45.33 10.67 0.27
C VAL A 17 45.62 9.31 0.87
N GLY A 18 46.71 9.29 1.58
CA GLY A 18 47.37 8.12 2.13
C GLY A 18 46.73 7.55 3.40
N CYS A 19 47.12 6.33 3.69
CA CYS A 19 46.87 5.61 4.92
C CYS A 19 47.45 6.35 6.14
N GLY A 20 46.63 6.47 7.20
CA GLY A 20 47.10 6.81 8.53
C GLY A 20 46.25 6.04 9.53
N GLY A 21 46.80 5.09 10.24
CA GLY A 21 46.16 4.36 11.32
C GLY A 21 46.02 5.22 12.57
N GLY A 22 44.98 4.93 13.37
CA GLY A 22 44.76 5.55 14.68
C GLY A 22 43.63 4.83 15.39
N ASP A 23 43.95 4.31 16.55
CA ASP A 23 43.19 3.48 17.47
C ASP A 23 41.90 4.12 18.01
N GLY A 24 40.91 3.31 18.23
CA GLY A 24 40.09 3.22 19.46
C GLY A 24 39.12 4.33 19.77
N SER A 25 37.88 4.14 19.40
CA SER A 25 36.73 4.51 20.25
C SER A 25 35.48 3.76 19.76
N GLY A 26 34.92 2.93 20.66
CA GLY A 26 33.73 2.13 20.38
C GLY A 26 32.52 3.02 20.04
N THR A 27 32.23 3.14 18.79
CA THR A 27 30.94 3.61 18.29
C THR A 27 30.05 2.38 18.22
N SER A 28 29.05 2.33 19.06
CA SER A 28 27.93 1.41 18.95
C SER A 28 27.36 1.60 17.54
N GLY A 29 27.78 0.73 16.64
CA GLY A 29 27.25 0.72 15.28
C GLY A 29 25.78 0.44 15.33
N SER A 30 24.98 1.42 14.93
CA SER A 30 23.60 1.21 14.60
C SER A 30 23.55 0.14 13.51
N ASN A 31 23.09 -1.06 13.89
CA ASN A 31 22.77 -2.14 12.95
C ASN A 31 21.52 -1.80 12.15
N LEU A 32 21.53 -0.63 11.51
CA LEU A 32 20.57 -0.33 10.44
C LEU A 32 21.07 -1.06 9.20
N PRO A 33 20.24 -1.87 8.55
CA PRO A 33 20.61 -2.42 7.25
C PRO A 33 20.95 -1.25 6.31
N PRO A 34 21.94 -1.44 5.42
CA PRO A 34 22.30 -0.39 4.48
C PRO A 34 21.07 0.06 3.69
N ALA A 35 21.08 1.30 3.24
CA ALA A 35 20.00 1.98 2.50
C ALA A 35 19.69 1.36 1.10
N GLY A 36 19.98 0.08 0.90
CA GLY A 36 19.54 -0.76 -0.21
C GLY A 36 18.55 -1.77 0.33
N GLY A 37 17.26 -1.49 0.17
CA GLY A 37 16.16 -2.25 0.74
C GLY A 37 16.26 -3.76 0.54
N GLY A 38 15.54 -4.49 1.36
CA GLY A 38 15.44 -5.95 1.36
C GLY A 38 14.81 -6.45 2.66
N GLY A 39 14.67 -7.78 2.73
CA GLY A 39 14.10 -8.45 3.90
C GLY A 39 12.58 -8.49 3.94
N THR A 40 12.06 -9.22 4.93
CA THR A 40 10.62 -9.45 5.10
C THR A 40 10.18 -8.85 6.42
N LEU A 41 9.12 -8.04 6.37
CA LEU A 41 8.43 -7.54 7.55
C LEU A 41 7.41 -8.57 8.04
N THR A 42 7.47 -8.96 9.32
CA THR A 42 6.41 -9.75 9.94
C THR A 42 5.51 -8.87 10.79
N TYR A 43 4.20 -8.94 10.52
CA TYR A 43 3.18 -8.07 11.08
C TYR A 43 2.12 -8.90 11.80
N ALA A 44 1.94 -8.71 13.10
CA ALA A 44 0.92 -9.39 13.90
C ALA A 44 -0.39 -8.61 13.92
N LEU A 45 -1.47 -9.26 13.51
CA LEU A 45 -2.86 -8.77 13.54
C LEU A 45 -3.73 -9.66 14.41
N PRO A 46 -4.86 -9.17 14.93
CA PRO A 46 -5.83 -10.03 15.62
C PRO A 46 -6.28 -11.21 14.77
N ASN A 47 -6.66 -10.95 13.53
CA ASN A 47 -7.16 -11.95 12.61
C ASN A 47 -6.65 -11.70 11.19
N LEU A 48 -6.45 -12.78 10.45
CA LEU A 48 -6.28 -12.69 9.00
C LEU A 48 -7.65 -12.75 8.31
N PRO A 49 -7.80 -12.09 7.15
CA PRO A 49 -9.04 -12.18 6.39
C PRO A 49 -9.25 -13.60 5.85
N ALA A 50 -10.47 -14.11 5.96
CA ALA A 50 -10.84 -15.38 5.35
C ALA A 50 -10.85 -15.33 3.81
N THR A 51 -10.84 -14.14 3.25
CA THR A 51 -10.79 -13.89 1.81
C THR A 51 -10.03 -12.60 1.53
N LEU A 52 -9.27 -12.59 0.44
CA LEU A 52 -8.60 -11.38 -0.05
C LEU A 52 -9.50 -10.52 -0.94
N ASP A 53 -10.78 -10.89 -1.12
CA ASP A 53 -11.73 -10.05 -1.86
C ASP A 53 -11.83 -8.64 -1.25
N PRO A 54 -11.37 -7.58 -1.95
CA PRO A 54 -11.37 -6.23 -1.39
C PRO A 54 -12.78 -5.76 -1.05
N LEU A 55 -13.80 -6.11 -1.84
CA LEU A 55 -15.20 -5.73 -1.59
C LEU A 55 -15.75 -6.36 -0.31
N ALA A 56 -15.24 -7.53 0.07
CA ALA A 56 -15.60 -8.24 1.30
C ALA A 56 -14.77 -7.79 2.52
N ALA A 57 -13.65 -7.09 2.33
CA ALA A 57 -12.73 -6.69 3.39
C ALA A 57 -13.40 -5.69 4.35
N ARG A 58 -13.98 -6.21 5.43
CA ARG A 58 -14.56 -5.41 6.52
C ARG A 58 -13.58 -5.32 7.68
N GLY A 59 -13.58 -4.16 8.31
CA GLY A 59 -12.68 -3.91 9.43
C GLY A 59 -11.23 -3.62 8.99
N ARG A 60 -10.46 -3.14 9.94
CA ARG A 60 -9.10 -2.65 9.72
C ARG A 60 -8.15 -3.75 9.31
N ASP A 61 -8.16 -4.88 10.03
CA ASP A 61 -7.23 -5.98 9.77
C ASP A 61 -7.32 -6.48 8.33
N ALA A 62 -8.55 -6.77 7.87
CA ALA A 62 -8.78 -7.23 6.50
C ALA A 62 -8.34 -6.19 5.46
N GLN A 63 -8.60 -4.89 5.71
CA GLN A 63 -8.18 -3.83 4.80
C GLN A 63 -6.65 -3.62 4.83
N THR A 64 -5.99 -3.78 5.98
CA THR A 64 -4.53 -3.72 6.07
C THR A 64 -3.87 -4.76 5.16
N VAL A 65 -4.41 -5.97 5.15
CA VAL A 65 -3.92 -7.06 4.31
C VAL A 65 -4.27 -6.83 2.84
N THR A 66 -5.55 -6.58 2.52
CA THR A 66 -6.01 -6.50 1.13
C THR A 66 -5.44 -5.32 0.35
N ARG A 67 -5.12 -4.21 1.02
CA ARG A 67 -4.47 -3.05 0.40
C ARG A 67 -3.07 -3.33 -0.15
N GLN A 68 -2.41 -4.35 0.33
CA GLN A 68 -1.09 -4.73 -0.20
C GLN A 68 -1.22 -5.31 -1.60
N VAL A 69 -2.37 -5.92 -1.90
CA VAL A 69 -2.66 -6.64 -3.14
C VAL A 69 -3.48 -5.80 -4.11
N PHE A 70 -4.49 -5.05 -3.61
CA PHE A 70 -5.46 -4.35 -4.44
C PHE A 70 -5.43 -2.84 -4.20
N GLU A 71 -5.30 -2.08 -5.26
CA GLU A 71 -5.31 -0.62 -5.23
C GLU A 71 -6.66 -0.08 -5.72
N PRO A 72 -7.24 0.90 -5.05
CA PRO A 72 -8.37 1.65 -5.57
C PRO A 72 -7.94 2.63 -6.65
N LEU A 73 -8.89 3.22 -7.38
CA LEU A 73 -8.59 4.21 -8.41
C LEU A 73 -7.86 5.43 -7.85
N ILE A 74 -8.26 5.91 -6.70
CA ILE A 74 -7.66 7.05 -6.01
C ILE A 74 -6.88 6.54 -4.80
N ALA A 75 -5.62 6.91 -4.70
CA ALA A 75 -4.82 6.60 -3.53
C ALA A 75 -5.21 7.52 -2.35
N GLN A 76 -5.22 6.95 -1.15
CA GLN A 76 -5.44 7.69 0.08
C GLN A 76 -4.22 7.53 0.97
N LEU A 77 -3.55 8.64 1.24
CA LEU A 77 -2.40 8.68 2.14
C LEU A 77 -2.81 9.25 3.49
N SER A 78 -2.37 8.62 4.56
CA SER A 78 -2.47 9.18 5.90
C SER A 78 -1.45 10.30 6.08
N ARG A 79 -1.83 11.37 6.76
CA ARG A 79 -0.94 12.48 7.09
C ARG A 79 -0.29 12.24 8.46
N PRO A 80 0.97 12.67 8.66
CA PRO A 80 1.69 12.46 9.93
C PRO A 80 0.97 12.97 11.17
N TYR A 81 0.17 14.02 11.03
CA TYR A 81 -0.55 14.68 12.14
C TYR A 81 -2.07 14.44 12.11
N GLY A 82 -2.47 13.33 11.48
CA GLY A 82 -3.87 12.94 11.35
C GLY A 82 -4.54 13.42 10.05
N GLY A 83 -5.65 12.76 9.71
CA GLY A 83 -6.37 12.96 8.47
C GLY A 83 -5.76 12.18 7.29
N THR A 84 -6.42 12.31 6.15
CA THR A 84 -6.03 11.64 4.91
C THR A 84 -5.94 12.64 3.77
N ALA A 85 -5.10 12.37 2.79
CA ALA A 85 -5.02 13.10 1.53
C ALA A 85 -5.30 12.16 0.37
N GLN A 86 -6.12 12.60 -0.56
CA GLN A 86 -6.33 11.90 -1.83
C GLN A 86 -5.18 12.25 -2.77
N GLN A 87 -4.65 11.25 -3.45
CA GLN A 87 -3.57 11.41 -4.42
C GLN A 87 -3.82 10.55 -5.66
N PRO A 88 -3.20 10.88 -6.79
CA PRO A 88 -3.21 10.03 -7.96
C PRO A 88 -2.69 8.61 -7.63
N GLY A 89 -3.52 7.61 -7.93
CA GLY A 89 -3.20 6.19 -7.84
C GLY A 89 -3.27 5.54 -9.22
N LEU A 90 -4.15 4.57 -9.39
CA LEU A 90 -4.51 4.00 -10.68
C LEU A 90 -5.23 5.02 -11.59
N ALA A 91 -5.92 6.00 -11.01
CA ALA A 91 -6.41 7.18 -11.71
C ALA A 91 -5.46 8.36 -11.50
N LEU A 92 -5.15 9.08 -12.59
CA LEU A 92 -4.32 10.28 -12.58
C LEU A 92 -5.13 11.53 -12.22
N SER A 93 -6.41 11.54 -12.60
CA SER A 93 -7.34 12.63 -12.30
C SER A 93 -8.78 12.16 -12.31
N ALA A 94 -9.65 12.90 -11.63
CA ALA A 94 -11.10 12.73 -11.66
C ALA A 94 -11.74 14.13 -11.74
N THR A 95 -12.38 14.45 -12.86
CA THR A 95 -12.93 15.77 -13.15
C THR A 95 -14.46 15.68 -13.26
N PRO A 96 -15.22 16.46 -12.47
CA PRO A 96 -16.67 16.48 -12.54
C PRO A 96 -17.20 17.36 -13.67
N SER A 97 -18.43 17.06 -14.13
CA SER A 97 -19.29 18.01 -14.83
C SER A 97 -19.75 19.14 -13.88
N ALA A 98 -20.32 20.20 -14.44
CA ALA A 98 -20.81 21.34 -13.66
C ALA A 98 -21.86 20.93 -12.62
N ASP A 99 -22.76 20.01 -12.97
CA ASP A 99 -23.81 19.45 -12.11
C ASP A 99 -23.32 18.30 -11.20
N ARG A 100 -22.06 17.86 -11.34
CA ARG A 100 -21.42 16.76 -10.60
C ARG A 100 -22.12 15.41 -10.72
N THR A 101 -22.90 15.20 -11.78
CA THR A 101 -23.52 13.91 -12.08
C THR A 101 -22.67 13.06 -13.02
N THR A 102 -21.71 13.67 -13.69
CA THR A 102 -20.75 12.98 -14.56
C THR A 102 -19.31 13.22 -14.06
N TRP A 103 -18.51 12.15 -13.98
CA TRP A 103 -17.11 12.24 -13.59
C TRP A 103 -16.23 11.58 -14.64
N MET A 104 -15.33 12.37 -15.23
CA MET A 104 -14.32 11.87 -16.16
C MET A 104 -13.07 11.51 -15.39
N VAL A 105 -12.63 10.25 -15.49
CA VAL A 105 -11.47 9.70 -14.78
C VAL A 105 -10.42 9.25 -15.78
N ASN A 106 -9.25 9.88 -15.75
CA ASN A 106 -8.11 9.49 -16.57
C ASN A 106 -7.29 8.44 -15.84
N LEU A 107 -6.98 7.33 -16.50
CA LEU A 107 -6.30 6.18 -15.93
C LEU A 107 -4.77 6.25 -16.17
N ARG A 108 -4.02 5.68 -15.26
CA ARG A 108 -2.57 5.47 -15.42
C ARG A 108 -2.32 4.42 -16.47
N LEU A 109 -1.48 4.73 -17.45
CA LEU A 109 -1.03 3.80 -18.47
C LEU A 109 0.15 2.94 -17.97
N GLY A 110 0.35 1.77 -18.59
CA GLY A 110 1.47 0.88 -18.32
C GLY A 110 1.35 0.05 -17.04
N VAL A 111 0.25 0.17 -16.30
CA VAL A 111 0.00 -0.66 -15.12
C VAL A 111 -0.40 -2.08 -15.54
N ARG A 112 0.17 -3.08 -14.84
CA ARG A 112 -0.19 -4.49 -14.99
C ARG A 112 -0.73 -5.05 -13.68
N PHE A 113 -1.66 -5.97 -13.81
CA PHE A 113 -2.03 -6.84 -12.69
C PHE A 113 -0.93 -7.88 -12.43
N GLN A 114 -0.93 -8.45 -11.24
CA GLN A 114 -0.01 -9.51 -10.83
C GLN A 114 -0.13 -10.79 -11.69
N ASP A 115 -1.25 -10.99 -12.39
CA ASP A 115 -1.46 -12.06 -13.36
C ASP A 115 -0.96 -11.72 -14.79
N GLY A 116 -0.33 -10.54 -14.95
CA GLY A 116 0.22 -10.05 -16.21
C GLY A 116 -0.78 -9.33 -17.11
N THR A 117 -2.08 -9.36 -16.79
CA THR A 117 -3.08 -8.63 -17.60
C THR A 117 -2.89 -7.10 -17.49
N PRO A 118 -3.17 -6.33 -18.56
CA PRO A 118 -3.06 -4.88 -18.50
C PRO A 118 -4.22 -4.25 -17.71
N PHE A 119 -3.91 -3.25 -16.88
CA PHE A 119 -4.92 -2.36 -16.32
C PHE A 119 -5.31 -1.30 -17.35
N ASN A 120 -6.60 -1.16 -17.61
CA ASN A 120 -7.19 -0.20 -18.53
C ASN A 120 -8.67 0.04 -18.21
N ALA A 121 -9.35 0.81 -19.05
CA ALA A 121 -10.78 1.08 -18.88
C ALA A 121 -11.65 -0.19 -18.85
N ALA A 122 -11.31 -1.23 -19.61
CA ALA A 122 -12.06 -2.49 -19.58
C ALA A 122 -12.00 -3.17 -18.20
N ALA A 123 -10.84 -3.10 -17.52
CA ALA A 123 -10.72 -3.60 -16.15
C ALA A 123 -11.61 -2.81 -15.17
N VAL A 124 -11.69 -1.48 -15.32
CA VAL A 124 -12.57 -0.66 -14.48
C VAL A 124 -14.04 -0.99 -14.76
N LEU A 125 -14.42 -1.18 -16.03
CA LEU A 125 -15.78 -1.60 -16.39
C LEU A 125 -16.16 -2.96 -15.80
N ALA A 126 -15.25 -3.94 -15.81
CA ALA A 126 -15.50 -5.24 -15.19
C ALA A 126 -15.75 -5.10 -13.68
N ASN A 127 -14.94 -4.29 -12.99
CA ASN A 127 -15.11 -4.01 -11.57
C ASN A 127 -16.41 -3.21 -11.30
N SER A 128 -16.75 -2.23 -12.13
CA SER A 128 -17.96 -1.42 -11.95
C SER A 128 -19.25 -2.26 -12.06
N ARG A 129 -19.31 -3.22 -12.97
CA ARG A 129 -20.41 -4.18 -13.07
C ARG A 129 -20.57 -4.97 -11.77
N ARG A 130 -19.43 -5.41 -11.21
CA ARG A 130 -19.40 -6.09 -9.92
C ARG A 130 -19.90 -5.20 -8.79
N TRP A 131 -19.44 -3.93 -8.73
CA TRP A 131 -19.90 -2.99 -7.70
C TRP A 131 -21.39 -2.70 -7.80
N GLN A 132 -21.94 -2.62 -9.00
CA GLN A 132 -23.37 -2.41 -9.21
C GLN A 132 -24.22 -3.65 -8.90
N SER A 133 -23.71 -4.87 -9.14
CA SER A 133 -24.43 -6.12 -8.84
C SER A 133 -24.39 -6.50 -7.34
N ASP A 134 -23.36 -6.10 -6.61
CA ASP A 134 -23.18 -6.45 -5.20
C ASP A 134 -23.75 -5.37 -4.26
N PRO A 135 -24.59 -5.70 -3.26
CA PRO A 135 -25.11 -4.74 -2.30
C PRO A 135 -24.00 -3.95 -1.58
N ARG A 136 -22.83 -4.56 -1.35
CA ARG A 136 -21.70 -3.91 -0.70
C ARG A 136 -21.10 -2.82 -1.59
N GLY A 137 -21.02 -3.07 -2.90
CA GLY A 137 -20.56 -2.09 -3.88
C GLY A 137 -21.53 -0.93 -4.03
N ARG A 138 -22.83 -1.23 -4.13
CA ARG A 138 -23.87 -0.18 -4.17
C ARG A 138 -23.87 0.72 -2.94
N ALA A 139 -23.58 0.17 -1.76
CA ALA A 139 -23.46 0.98 -0.53
C ALA A 139 -22.23 1.92 -0.56
N LEU A 140 -21.14 1.52 -1.21
CA LEU A 140 -19.94 2.34 -1.36
C LEU A 140 -20.10 3.43 -2.43
N LEU A 141 -20.79 3.11 -3.52
CA LEU A 141 -21.05 4.02 -4.65
C LEU A 141 -22.57 4.20 -4.85
N PRO A 142 -23.25 4.88 -3.93
CA PRO A 142 -24.68 5.17 -4.07
C PRO A 142 -24.91 6.02 -5.33
N HIS A 143 -26.06 5.82 -5.97
CA HIS A 143 -26.48 6.56 -7.16
C HIS A 143 -25.57 6.35 -8.38
N LEU A 144 -24.69 5.34 -8.38
CA LEU A 144 -23.93 4.98 -9.57
C LEU A 144 -24.89 4.35 -10.60
N PHE A 145 -25.23 5.11 -11.64
CA PHE A 145 -26.10 4.67 -12.71
C PHE A 145 -25.35 3.80 -13.73
N ALA A 146 -24.24 4.32 -14.25
CA ALA A 146 -23.45 3.60 -15.27
C ALA A 146 -21.97 4.00 -15.22
N VAL A 147 -21.13 3.16 -15.80
CA VAL A 147 -19.75 3.49 -16.14
C VAL A 147 -19.51 3.09 -17.58
N ASP A 148 -18.97 4.00 -18.37
CA ASP A 148 -18.55 3.73 -19.74
C ASP A 148 -17.07 4.10 -19.96
N ALA A 149 -16.54 3.73 -21.09
CA ALA A 149 -15.14 3.93 -21.46
C ALA A 149 -15.05 4.67 -22.79
N PRO A 150 -14.98 6.01 -22.78
CA PRO A 150 -14.79 6.79 -24.01
C PRO A 150 -13.47 6.47 -24.71
N ARG A 151 -12.43 6.08 -23.95
CA ARG A 151 -11.11 5.68 -24.43
C ARG A 151 -10.52 4.55 -23.56
N PRO A 152 -9.52 3.81 -24.05
CA PRO A 152 -8.86 2.76 -23.26
C PRO A 152 -8.19 3.26 -21.97
N ASP A 153 -7.82 4.54 -21.91
CA ASP A 153 -7.19 5.22 -20.79
C ASP A 153 -8.14 6.13 -20.01
N GLN A 154 -9.45 6.06 -20.27
CA GLN A 154 -10.42 6.95 -19.67
C GLN A 154 -11.74 6.25 -19.39
N VAL A 155 -12.29 6.48 -18.21
CA VAL A 155 -13.64 6.02 -17.85
C VAL A 155 -14.49 7.20 -17.42
N ARG A 156 -15.80 7.08 -17.69
CA ARG A 156 -16.79 8.06 -17.30
C ARG A 156 -17.81 7.40 -16.36
N PHE A 157 -17.90 7.95 -15.15
CA PHE A 157 -18.90 7.56 -14.17
C PHE A 157 -20.12 8.46 -14.31
N LEU A 158 -21.29 7.86 -14.44
CA LEU A 158 -22.59 8.55 -14.52
C LEU A 158 -23.36 8.27 -13.23
N LEU A 159 -23.82 9.32 -12.59
CA LEU A 159 -24.58 9.27 -11.33
C LEU A 159 -26.01 9.75 -11.58
N GLU A 160 -26.98 9.12 -10.92
CA GLU A 160 -28.39 9.57 -10.93
C GLU A 160 -28.57 10.95 -10.30
N GLN A 161 -27.71 11.28 -9.32
CA GLN A 161 -27.67 12.58 -8.65
C GLN A 161 -26.28 12.85 -8.09
N PRO A 162 -25.93 14.11 -7.78
CA PRO A 162 -24.63 14.45 -7.24
C PRO A 162 -24.34 13.73 -5.92
N VAL A 163 -23.17 13.11 -5.81
CA VAL A 163 -22.72 12.44 -4.60
C VAL A 163 -21.64 13.27 -3.92
N ARG A 164 -21.87 13.62 -2.66
CA ARG A 164 -20.85 14.28 -1.85
C ARG A 164 -19.62 13.37 -1.74
N ASP A 165 -18.44 13.93 -1.95
CA ASP A 165 -17.15 13.25 -1.85
C ASP A 165 -17.05 11.97 -2.72
N PHE A 166 -17.51 12.04 -3.96
CA PHE A 166 -17.44 10.90 -4.89
C PHE A 166 -16.01 10.40 -5.08
N VAL A 167 -15.03 11.31 -5.18
CA VAL A 167 -13.61 10.99 -5.31
C VAL A 167 -13.08 10.27 -4.07
N GLY A 168 -13.47 10.70 -2.88
CA GLY A 168 -13.14 10.02 -1.63
C GLY A 168 -13.72 8.60 -1.55
N ARG A 169 -14.91 8.40 -2.12
CA ARG A 169 -15.49 7.06 -2.24
C ARG A 169 -14.68 6.15 -3.16
N LEU A 170 -14.17 6.68 -4.29
CA LEU A 170 -13.27 5.95 -5.18
C LEU A 170 -11.91 5.62 -4.54
N ALA A 171 -11.56 6.26 -3.42
CA ALA A 171 -10.37 5.95 -2.63
C ALA A 171 -10.61 4.84 -1.58
N SER A 172 -11.83 4.31 -1.49
CA SER A 172 -12.12 3.21 -0.56
C SER A 172 -11.28 1.97 -0.89
N PRO A 173 -10.54 1.39 0.08
CA PRO A 173 -9.80 0.16 -0.15
C PRO A 173 -10.68 -1.01 -0.59
N ARG A 174 -11.95 -0.96 -0.22
CA ARG A 174 -12.94 -1.98 -0.61
C ARG A 174 -13.33 -1.90 -2.09
N LEU A 175 -13.01 -0.80 -2.77
CA LEU A 175 -13.12 -0.64 -4.22
C LEU A 175 -11.79 -0.93 -4.93
N GLY A 176 -10.90 -1.68 -4.30
CA GLY A 176 -9.68 -2.16 -4.93
C GLY A 176 -9.99 -2.86 -6.26
N ILE A 177 -9.22 -2.53 -7.28
CA ILE A 177 -9.41 -3.05 -8.63
C ILE A 177 -8.87 -4.48 -8.72
N VAL A 178 -9.72 -5.37 -9.18
CA VAL A 178 -9.43 -6.80 -9.37
C VAL A 178 -9.24 -7.07 -10.85
N SER A 179 -8.29 -7.95 -11.19
CA SER A 179 -8.06 -8.38 -12.56
C SER A 179 -9.36 -8.93 -13.21
N PRO A 180 -9.66 -8.55 -14.44
CA PRO A 180 -10.80 -9.13 -15.18
C PRO A 180 -10.79 -10.64 -15.24
N GLN A 181 -9.59 -11.27 -15.33
CA GLN A 181 -9.48 -12.73 -15.31
C GLN A 181 -9.93 -13.33 -13.97
N ALA A 182 -9.65 -12.67 -12.86
CA ALA A 182 -10.09 -13.12 -11.56
C ALA A 182 -11.59 -12.87 -11.31
N LEU A 183 -12.20 -11.98 -12.08
CA LEU A 183 -13.64 -11.69 -12.03
C LEU A 183 -14.46 -12.59 -12.94
N ASP A 184 -13.85 -13.29 -13.89
CA ASP A 184 -14.55 -14.15 -14.83
C ASP A 184 -15.09 -15.41 -14.12
N PRO A 185 -16.42 -15.61 -14.10
CA PRO A 185 -17.02 -16.79 -13.49
C PRO A 185 -16.60 -18.13 -14.13
N GLN A 186 -16.21 -18.09 -15.42
CA GLN A 186 -15.83 -19.28 -16.20
C GLN A 186 -14.37 -19.67 -15.96
N SER A 187 -13.54 -18.77 -15.42
CA SER A 187 -12.13 -19.03 -15.17
C SER A 187 -11.85 -20.01 -14.03
N GLY A 188 -12.89 -20.53 -13.38
CA GLY A 188 -12.76 -21.37 -12.18
C GLY A 188 -12.18 -20.62 -10.95
N GLN A 189 -12.01 -19.32 -11.07
CA GLN A 189 -11.19 -18.49 -10.17
C GLN A 189 -11.95 -17.81 -9.04
N ARG A 190 -13.21 -18.19 -8.75
CA ARG A 190 -13.89 -17.80 -7.51
C ARG A 190 -13.05 -18.11 -6.26
N ALA A 191 -12.20 -19.13 -6.36
CA ALA A 191 -11.23 -19.49 -5.32
C ALA A 191 -10.07 -18.50 -5.18
N ARG A 192 -9.86 -17.56 -6.12
CA ARG A 192 -8.70 -16.64 -6.11
C ARG A 192 -8.78 -15.51 -5.11
N PHE A 193 -9.84 -15.38 -4.37
CA PHE A 193 -9.91 -14.50 -3.22
C PHE A 193 -9.59 -15.23 -1.90
N LEU A 194 -9.12 -16.46 -1.98
CA LEU A 194 -8.54 -17.17 -0.84
C LEU A 194 -7.15 -16.61 -0.55
N PRO A 195 -6.61 -16.78 0.65
CA PRO A 195 -5.29 -16.29 1.04
C PRO A 195 -4.12 -16.81 0.19
N ASP A 196 -4.34 -17.85 -0.61
CA ASP A 196 -3.37 -18.42 -1.56
C ASP A 196 -3.55 -17.93 -3.00
N ALA A 197 -4.50 -17.01 -3.25
CA ALA A 197 -4.82 -16.52 -4.58
C ALA A 197 -3.74 -15.57 -5.13
N ARG A 198 -2.95 -16.08 -6.06
CA ARG A 198 -1.94 -15.31 -6.77
C ARG A 198 -2.56 -14.45 -7.88
N GLY A 199 -2.07 -13.23 -8.04
CA GLY A 199 -2.17 -12.54 -9.31
C GLY A 199 -3.42 -11.70 -9.57
N ALA A 200 -4.25 -11.39 -8.57
CA ALA A 200 -5.52 -10.72 -8.81
C ALA A 200 -5.51 -9.19 -8.73
N GLY A 201 -4.47 -8.56 -8.21
CA GLY A 201 -4.41 -7.11 -7.95
C GLY A 201 -3.30 -6.39 -8.69
N THR A 202 -3.21 -5.08 -8.47
CA THR A 202 -2.16 -4.19 -9.00
C THR A 202 -1.19 -3.73 -7.92
N GLY A 203 -1.39 -4.16 -6.68
CA GLY A 203 -0.63 -3.68 -5.52
C GLY A 203 0.82 -4.14 -5.49
N ALA A 204 1.60 -3.50 -4.61
CA ALA A 204 3.04 -3.68 -4.51
C ALA A 204 3.47 -5.06 -3.98
N PHE A 205 2.57 -5.79 -3.34
CA PHE A 205 2.83 -7.14 -2.84
C PHE A 205 1.79 -8.13 -3.36
N GLN A 206 2.24 -9.35 -3.64
CA GLN A 206 1.41 -10.44 -4.12
C GLN A 206 1.47 -11.63 -3.15
N PRO A 207 0.35 -12.30 -2.86
CA PRO A 207 0.34 -13.50 -2.02
C PRO A 207 1.16 -14.62 -2.65
N VAL A 208 1.94 -15.32 -1.82
CA VAL A 208 2.75 -16.47 -2.25
C VAL A 208 2.41 -17.74 -1.49
N ALA A 209 2.03 -17.59 -0.22
CA ALA A 209 1.56 -18.68 0.62
C ALA A 209 0.59 -18.14 1.66
N GLY A 210 -0.43 -18.89 2.02
CA GLY A 210 -1.41 -18.42 2.99
C GLY A 210 -2.21 -19.53 3.66
N GLY A 211 -2.67 -19.22 4.87
CA GLY A 211 -3.51 -20.04 5.71
C GLY A 211 -4.16 -19.19 6.80
N PRO A 212 -4.97 -19.80 7.68
CA PRO A 212 -5.73 -19.06 8.68
C PRO A 212 -4.87 -18.34 9.73
N ALA A 213 -3.63 -18.81 9.95
CA ALA A 213 -2.73 -18.25 10.95
C ALA A 213 -1.60 -17.40 10.36
N ARG A 214 -1.28 -17.57 9.09
CA ARG A 214 -0.14 -16.92 8.45
C ARG A 214 -0.42 -16.66 6.96
N LEU A 215 -0.05 -15.49 6.48
CA LEU A 215 -0.13 -15.11 5.07
C LEU A 215 1.18 -14.46 4.67
N GLU A 216 1.82 -15.01 3.66
CA GLU A 216 3.07 -14.53 3.11
C GLU A 216 2.84 -13.84 1.77
N MET A 217 3.49 -12.70 1.60
CA MET A 217 3.46 -11.91 0.38
C MET A 217 4.88 -11.57 -0.06
N SER A 218 5.17 -11.70 -1.34
CA SER A 218 6.40 -11.19 -1.95
C SER A 218 6.16 -9.86 -2.65
N ARG A 219 7.22 -9.08 -2.79
CA ARG A 219 7.18 -7.87 -3.63
C ARG A 219 6.81 -8.25 -5.07
N PHE A 220 5.89 -7.48 -5.64
CA PHE A 220 5.59 -7.56 -7.07
C PHE A 220 6.61 -6.75 -7.86
N ALA A 221 7.49 -7.44 -8.59
CA ALA A 221 8.63 -6.81 -9.28
C ALA A 221 8.19 -5.76 -10.31
N ASP A 222 7.10 -6.05 -11.04
CA ASP A 222 6.57 -5.19 -12.09
C ASP A 222 5.57 -4.15 -11.57
N TRP A 223 5.57 -3.86 -10.28
CA TRP A 223 4.66 -2.86 -9.73
C TRP A 223 4.94 -1.47 -10.32
N TRP A 224 3.88 -0.82 -10.79
CA TRP A 224 3.95 0.44 -11.54
C TRP A 224 4.63 1.60 -10.81
N GLY A 225 4.66 1.58 -9.48
CA GLY A 225 5.30 2.59 -8.66
C GLY A 225 6.82 2.44 -8.54
N SER A 226 7.38 1.27 -8.86
CA SER A 226 8.82 1.01 -8.72
C SER A 226 9.69 1.91 -9.61
N PRO A 227 9.38 2.12 -10.90
CA PRO A 227 10.18 2.97 -11.77
C PRO A 227 10.21 4.46 -11.37
N ILE A 228 9.21 4.90 -10.61
CA ILE A 228 9.11 6.30 -10.15
C ILE A 228 9.52 6.49 -8.69
N GLY A 229 10.25 5.52 -8.13
CA GLY A 229 10.80 5.59 -6.78
C GLY A 229 9.79 5.39 -5.64
N LEU A 230 8.60 4.88 -5.94
CA LEU A 230 7.57 4.55 -4.97
C LEU A 230 7.62 3.10 -4.52
N GLY A 231 8.53 2.30 -5.06
CA GLY A 231 8.62 0.86 -4.79
C GLY A 231 8.89 0.56 -3.31
N PRO A 232 8.32 -0.55 -2.80
CA PRO A 232 8.59 -0.96 -1.42
C PRO A 232 10.07 -1.30 -1.25
N ALA A 233 10.64 -0.86 -0.12
CA ALA A 233 12.00 -1.23 0.26
C ALA A 233 12.11 -2.71 0.67
N LEU A 234 11.00 -3.34 1.04
CA LEU A 234 10.92 -4.72 1.49
C LEU A 234 10.78 -5.71 0.33
N ASP A 235 11.35 -6.90 0.49
CA ASP A 235 11.16 -8.01 -0.43
C ASP A 235 9.86 -8.77 -0.18
N GLY A 236 9.31 -8.66 1.03
CA GLY A 236 8.07 -9.32 1.39
C GLY A 236 7.44 -8.79 2.68
N VAL A 237 6.21 -9.21 2.90
CA VAL A 237 5.46 -8.99 4.13
C VAL A 237 4.81 -10.30 4.55
N THR A 238 4.96 -10.65 5.82
CA THR A 238 4.26 -11.77 6.43
C THR A 238 3.26 -11.27 7.45
N PHE A 239 2.01 -11.59 7.28
CA PHE A 239 0.98 -11.35 8.29
C PHE A 239 0.77 -12.60 9.14
N VAL A 240 0.68 -12.43 10.47
CA VAL A 240 0.40 -13.52 11.41
C VAL A 240 -0.81 -13.18 12.27
N ALA A 241 -1.68 -14.16 12.48
CA ALA A 241 -2.83 -14.02 13.35
C ALA A 241 -2.40 -14.20 14.81
N ALA A 242 -2.67 -13.21 15.65
CA ALA A 242 -2.45 -13.24 17.09
C ALA A 242 -3.63 -12.54 17.80
N PRO A 243 -4.71 -13.27 18.12
CA PRO A 243 -5.98 -12.68 18.56
C PRO A 243 -5.87 -11.85 19.84
N LYS A 244 -5.01 -12.27 20.78
CA LYS A 244 -4.88 -11.59 22.09
C LYS A 244 -3.86 -10.47 22.04
N PRO A 245 -4.15 -9.27 22.58
CA PRO A 245 -3.20 -8.14 22.63
C PRO A 245 -1.89 -8.49 23.31
N ASP A 246 -1.95 -9.22 24.42
CA ASP A 246 -0.77 -9.66 25.16
C ASP A 246 0.11 -10.65 24.38
N GLN A 247 -0.52 -11.50 23.54
CA GLN A 247 0.22 -12.36 22.61
C GLN A 247 0.95 -11.53 21.57
N ARG A 248 0.30 -10.50 20.98
CA ARG A 248 0.95 -9.62 20.00
C ARG A 248 2.12 -8.86 20.62
N LEU A 249 1.94 -8.36 21.87
CA LEU A 249 3.02 -7.68 22.59
C LEU A 249 4.20 -8.62 22.86
N ARG A 250 3.94 -9.86 23.31
CA ARG A 250 5.01 -10.86 23.49
C ARG A 250 5.77 -11.13 22.20
N LEU A 251 5.08 -11.40 21.11
CA LEU A 251 5.71 -11.63 19.79
C LEU A 251 6.58 -10.44 19.37
N LEU A 252 6.16 -9.21 19.67
CA LEU A 252 6.93 -8.01 19.39
C LEU A 252 8.16 -7.91 20.31
N ALA A 253 8.01 -8.13 21.61
CA ALA A 253 9.10 -8.10 22.59
C ALA A 253 10.17 -9.16 22.31
N ASP A 254 9.75 -10.37 21.92
CA ASP A 254 10.65 -11.48 21.55
C ASP A 254 11.31 -11.26 20.17
N GLY A 255 10.87 -10.25 19.40
CA GLY A 255 11.35 -9.97 18.05
C GLY A 255 10.89 -10.94 17.00
N ALA A 256 9.91 -11.78 17.32
CA ALA A 256 9.27 -12.69 16.36
C ALA A 256 8.44 -11.94 15.30
N VAL A 257 7.97 -10.73 15.64
CA VAL A 257 7.34 -9.79 14.69
C VAL A 257 7.97 -8.42 14.84
N GLN A 258 7.94 -7.62 13.79
CA GLN A 258 8.43 -6.24 13.78
C GLN A 258 7.30 -5.23 14.02
N VAL A 259 6.05 -5.63 13.79
CA VAL A 259 4.87 -4.79 14.02
C VAL A 259 3.78 -5.60 14.71
N ALA A 260 3.14 -5.01 15.71
CA ALA A 260 1.99 -5.57 16.40
C ALA A 260 0.87 -4.51 16.48
N ASP A 261 -0.31 -4.82 15.94
CA ASP A 261 -1.42 -3.86 15.84
C ASP A 261 -2.78 -4.57 15.82
N PRO A 262 -3.78 -4.06 16.54
CA PRO A 262 -3.69 -3.05 17.60
C PRO A 262 -3.18 -3.65 18.93
N LEU A 263 -2.62 -2.82 19.78
CA LEU A 263 -2.45 -3.12 21.19
C LEU A 263 -3.56 -2.42 22.00
N ASP A 264 -3.94 -3.02 23.12
CA ASP A 264 -4.82 -2.36 24.09
C ASP A 264 -4.05 -1.32 24.92
N ALA A 265 -4.76 -0.56 25.76
CA ALA A 265 -4.15 0.46 26.60
C ALA A 265 -3.07 -0.08 27.56
N ALA A 266 -3.20 -1.32 28.01
CA ALA A 266 -2.19 -1.96 28.87
C ALA A 266 -0.95 -2.30 28.06
N GLY A 267 -1.12 -2.91 26.88
CA GLY A 267 -0.05 -3.22 25.95
C GLY A 267 0.71 -1.98 25.45
N LEU A 268 0.01 -0.89 25.18
CA LEU A 268 0.63 0.38 24.79
C LEU A 268 1.48 0.97 25.91
N ARG A 269 1.01 0.93 27.16
CA ARG A 269 1.81 1.37 28.32
C ARG A 269 3.06 0.50 28.51
N ALA A 270 2.89 -0.82 28.42
CA ALA A 270 4.02 -1.75 28.54
C ALA A 270 5.05 -1.55 27.42
N ALA A 271 4.59 -1.41 26.18
CA ALA A 271 5.45 -1.11 25.03
C ALA A 271 6.16 0.26 25.18
N GLY A 272 5.46 1.28 25.69
CA GLY A 272 6.05 2.61 25.93
C GLY A 272 7.10 2.64 27.05
N SER A 273 7.12 1.62 27.90
CA SER A 273 8.13 1.45 28.96
C SER A 273 9.35 0.64 28.51
N ASP A 274 9.29 0.00 27.35
CA ASP A 274 10.39 -0.77 26.79
C ASP A 274 11.21 0.12 25.83
N PRO A 275 12.49 0.41 26.13
CA PRO A 275 13.33 1.28 25.30
C PRO A 275 13.62 0.71 23.91
N LEU A 276 13.36 -0.58 23.68
CA LEU A 276 13.53 -1.24 22.40
C LEU A 276 12.27 -1.15 21.51
N LEU A 277 11.15 -0.67 22.06
CA LEU A 277 9.88 -0.59 21.36
C LEU A 277 9.51 0.88 21.12
N ASN A 278 9.07 1.16 19.89
CA ASN A 278 8.49 2.45 19.55
C ASN A 278 6.97 2.31 19.44
N THR A 279 6.24 3.17 20.14
CA THR A 279 4.80 3.26 19.99
C THR A 279 4.46 4.33 18.96
N VAL A 280 3.69 3.95 17.93
CA VAL A 280 3.12 4.88 16.97
C VAL A 280 1.63 4.96 17.30
N GLY A 281 1.22 6.04 17.92
CA GLY A 281 -0.19 6.24 18.29
C GLY A 281 -0.55 7.70 18.25
N GLY A 282 -1.77 7.94 17.90
CA GLY A 282 -2.44 9.23 17.93
C GLY A 282 -3.89 9.00 17.52
N PRO A 283 -4.83 9.90 17.84
CA PRO A 283 -6.17 9.82 17.32
C PRO A 283 -6.09 9.98 15.80
N LEU A 284 -5.83 8.90 15.12
CA LEU A 284 -5.99 8.80 13.68
C LEU A 284 -7.51 8.78 13.45
N SER A 285 -8.09 9.97 13.46
CA SER A 285 -9.49 10.15 13.10
C SER A 285 -9.70 9.60 11.69
N GLY A 286 -10.23 8.37 11.63
CA GLY A 286 -10.57 7.69 10.40
C GLY A 286 -9.95 6.31 10.18
N LEU A 287 -8.77 6.01 10.71
CA LEU A 287 -8.12 4.69 10.60
C LEU A 287 -7.22 4.49 11.82
N GLY A 288 -7.78 4.48 13.03
CA GLY A 288 -7.04 4.31 14.28
C GLY A 288 -6.01 3.18 14.19
N MET A 289 -4.76 3.53 13.93
CA MET A 289 -3.64 2.62 14.04
C MET A 289 -2.91 2.95 15.33
N GLU A 290 -3.15 2.15 16.33
CA GLU A 290 -2.32 2.08 17.51
C GLU A 290 -1.49 0.81 17.38
N GLY A 291 -0.20 0.95 17.24
CA GLY A 291 0.71 -0.18 17.07
C GLY A 291 2.07 0.11 17.65
N SER A 292 2.85 -0.92 17.89
CA SER A 292 4.23 -0.82 18.37
C SER A 292 5.18 -1.48 17.37
N VAL A 293 6.30 -0.82 17.11
CA VAL A 293 7.32 -1.27 16.16
C VAL A 293 8.64 -1.46 16.88
N ARG A 294 9.29 -2.61 16.73
CA ARG A 294 10.59 -2.89 17.31
C ARG A 294 11.74 -2.45 16.39
N GLY A 295 12.75 -1.79 16.97
CA GLY A 295 14.04 -1.59 16.29
C GLY A 295 14.12 -0.45 15.28
N ILE A 296 13.15 0.46 15.25
CA ILE A 296 13.25 1.69 14.47
C ILE A 296 13.69 2.82 15.40
N SER A 297 14.99 3.10 15.41
CA SER A 297 15.63 4.06 16.33
C SER A 297 15.60 5.50 15.85
N SER A 298 14.77 5.92 14.95
CA SER A 298 14.62 7.32 14.58
C SER A 298 13.18 7.79 14.75
N ALA A 299 13.01 8.78 15.61
CA ALA A 299 11.74 9.46 15.93
C ALA A 299 11.18 10.30 14.76
N ARG A 300 11.34 9.86 13.53
CA ARG A 300 10.58 10.42 12.40
C ARG A 300 9.38 9.52 12.20
N ALA A 301 8.21 10.11 12.38
CA ALA A 301 6.92 9.49 12.19
C ALA A 301 6.93 8.54 11.00
N VAL A 302 6.84 7.23 11.29
CA VAL A 302 6.56 6.23 10.26
C VAL A 302 5.24 6.67 9.65
N PRO A 303 5.19 7.04 8.37
CA PRO A 303 3.92 7.32 7.72
C PRO A 303 3.05 6.10 7.93
N SER A 304 1.83 6.29 8.38
CA SER A 304 0.98 5.20 8.82
C SER A 304 1.05 4.04 7.84
N LEU A 305 1.34 2.84 8.34
CA LEU A 305 1.35 1.58 7.59
C LEU A 305 0.01 1.26 6.91
N SER A 306 -0.98 2.14 7.05
CA SER A 306 -2.31 2.05 6.42
C SER A 306 -2.34 2.50 4.97
N SER A 307 -1.33 3.21 4.50
CA SER A 307 -1.19 3.50 3.08
C SER A 307 -0.20 2.52 2.49
N VAL A 308 -0.47 2.00 1.33
CA VAL A 308 0.24 1.12 0.40
C VAL A 308 1.79 1.10 0.49
N TRP A 309 2.37 1.94 1.30
CA TRP A 309 3.72 2.41 1.26
C TRP A 309 4.50 2.00 2.51
N LEU A 310 4.77 0.71 2.62
CA LEU A 310 5.96 0.25 3.36
C LEU A 310 7.24 0.76 2.65
N THR A 311 7.18 1.94 2.03
CA THR A 311 8.20 2.40 1.09
C THR A 311 9.29 3.25 1.69
N ARG A 312 9.18 3.69 2.94
CA ARG A 312 10.28 4.39 3.60
C ARG A 312 10.27 4.11 5.10
N LEU A 313 10.88 3.01 5.48
CA LEU A 313 11.48 2.85 6.81
C LEU A 313 12.94 3.35 6.79
N THR A 314 13.29 4.34 5.96
CA THR A 314 14.60 4.97 5.94
C THR A 314 14.45 6.43 6.25
N GLY A 315 14.96 6.77 7.35
CA GLY A 315 15.14 7.97 7.90
C GLY A 315 15.71 9.11 7.80
#